data_5f7924ca095b3b4af78da5df6ee36ae9
#
_entry.id   5f7924ca095b3b4af78da5df6ee36ae9
#
_cell.length_a   1.000
_cell.length_b   1.000
_cell.length_c   1.000
_cell.angle_alpha   90.00
_cell.angle_beta   90.00
_cell.angle_gamma   90.00
#
_symmetry.space_group_name_H-M   'P 1'
#
loop_
_entity.id
_entity.type
_entity.pdbx_description
1 polymer ?
#
loop_
_entity_poly.entity_id
_entity_poly.type
_entity_poly.pdbx_seq_one_letter_code
_entity_poly.pdbx_strand_id
1 'polypeptide(L)'
;MVKRLLDVNLTDIKNMTKEEKLKSIKMSEGRTMASEIITLAPPMLYDVSNIELAAAFGADILILNTYDVDNPKIYGIGEGEGLIPKVKNMTGRLIAVNMEPVSSEVDMVEEKINISKGRQGRVENIEKLVKDNCDMVVLTGNPAKG
;
A
#
# COMPACT_ATOMS: atom_id res chain seq x y z
N MET A 1 7.69 9.08 -23.51
CA MET A 1 8.46 9.94 -22.57
C MET A 1 7.88 9.76 -21.18
N VAL A 2 8.71 9.44 -20.17
CA VAL A 2 8.23 9.27 -18.77
C VAL A 2 7.86 10.64 -18.21
N LYS A 3 6.66 10.75 -17.63
CA LYS A 3 6.20 11.96 -16.93
C LYS A 3 6.63 11.95 -15.47
N ARG A 4 6.66 13.10 -14.79
CA ARG A 4 6.75 13.15 -13.32
C ARG A 4 5.53 12.48 -12.71
N LEU A 5 5.65 11.88 -11.53
CA LEU A 5 4.51 11.22 -10.87
C LEU A 5 3.35 12.22 -10.60
N LEU A 6 3.67 13.48 -10.36
CA LEU A 6 2.71 14.57 -10.17
C LEU A 6 1.82 14.85 -11.40
N ASP A 7 2.26 14.44 -12.60
CA ASP A 7 1.60 14.73 -13.88
C ASP A 7 0.98 13.49 -14.52
N VAL A 8 1.06 12.31 -13.86
CA VAL A 8 0.52 11.06 -14.40
C VAL A 8 -0.97 10.91 -14.09
N ASN A 9 -1.66 10.19 -14.97
CA ASN A 9 -3.03 9.75 -14.75
C ASN A 9 -3.10 8.22 -14.66
N LEU A 10 -4.29 7.70 -14.45
CA LEU A 10 -4.52 6.24 -14.34
C LEU A 10 -4.00 5.45 -15.54
N THR A 11 -4.16 5.97 -16.76
CA THR A 11 -3.71 5.31 -17.99
C THR A 11 -2.18 5.26 -18.04
N ASP A 12 -1.51 6.35 -17.65
CA ASP A 12 -0.05 6.39 -17.54
C ASP A 12 0.43 5.33 -16.53
N ILE A 13 -0.14 5.28 -15.33
CA ILE A 13 0.23 4.34 -14.26
C ILE A 13 0.06 2.89 -14.71
N LYS A 14 -1.03 2.56 -15.40
CA LYS A 14 -1.28 1.21 -15.91
C LYS A 14 -0.28 0.74 -16.96
N ASN A 15 0.25 1.67 -17.74
CA ASN A 15 1.17 1.37 -18.84
C ASN A 15 2.66 1.49 -18.46
N MET A 16 2.98 2.09 -17.30
CA MET A 16 4.36 2.23 -16.82
C MET A 16 4.94 0.89 -16.37
N THR A 17 6.16 0.63 -16.81
CA THR A 17 6.99 -0.42 -16.24
C THR A 17 7.42 -0.05 -14.81
N LYS A 18 7.97 -1.00 -14.08
CA LYS A 18 8.54 -0.78 -12.75
C LYS A 18 9.63 0.30 -12.76
N GLU A 19 10.52 0.26 -13.74
CA GLU A 19 11.60 1.23 -13.91
C GLU A 19 11.07 2.62 -14.24
N GLU A 20 10.02 2.71 -15.04
CA GLU A 20 9.36 3.97 -15.37
C GLU A 20 8.64 4.58 -14.17
N LYS A 21 8.01 3.78 -13.31
CA LYS A 21 7.42 4.25 -12.04
C LYS A 21 8.49 4.85 -11.13
N LEU A 22 9.62 4.16 -10.93
CA LEU A 22 10.75 4.68 -10.16
C LEU A 22 11.32 5.99 -10.74
N LYS A 23 11.47 6.04 -12.07
CA LYS A 23 11.93 7.24 -12.77
C LYS A 23 10.95 8.39 -12.60
N SER A 24 9.65 8.14 -12.69
CA SER A 24 8.57 9.09 -12.51
C SER A 24 8.61 9.74 -11.11
N ILE A 25 8.81 8.92 -10.07
CA ILE A 25 9.01 9.39 -8.69
C ILE A 25 10.25 10.27 -8.57
N LYS A 26 11.41 9.82 -9.10
CA LYS A 26 12.66 10.58 -9.08
C LYS A 26 12.53 11.94 -9.80
N MET A 27 11.85 11.97 -10.93
CA MET A 27 11.60 13.20 -11.70
C MET A 27 10.69 14.19 -10.96
N SER A 28 10.00 13.78 -9.92
CA SER A 28 9.20 14.65 -9.05
C SER A 28 10.04 15.44 -8.04
N GLU A 29 11.34 15.17 -7.94
CA GLU A 29 12.32 15.96 -7.17
C GLU A 29 11.94 16.16 -5.70
N GLY A 30 11.50 15.09 -5.04
CA GLY A 30 11.09 15.10 -3.62
C GLY A 30 9.70 15.67 -3.34
N ARG A 31 8.91 16.00 -4.37
CA ARG A 31 7.56 16.55 -4.21
C ARG A 31 6.46 15.47 -4.20
N THR A 32 6.80 14.21 -4.36
CA THR A 32 5.85 13.09 -4.23
C THR A 32 5.35 12.98 -2.80
N MET A 33 4.04 12.96 -2.64
CA MET A 33 3.36 12.76 -1.36
C MET A 33 2.93 11.31 -1.20
N ALA A 34 3.39 10.64 -0.14
CA ALA A 34 2.89 9.33 0.26
C ALA A 34 2.01 9.48 1.51
N SER A 35 0.82 8.90 1.46
CA SER A 35 -0.10 8.87 2.61
C SER A 35 -0.31 7.43 3.05
N GLU A 36 -0.12 7.18 4.34
CA GLU A 36 -0.42 5.89 4.95
C GLU A 36 -1.85 5.87 5.46
N ILE A 37 -2.58 4.81 5.12
CA ILE A 37 -3.98 4.60 5.47
C ILE A 37 -4.13 3.27 6.20
N ILE A 38 -4.67 3.29 7.42
CA ILE A 38 -5.06 2.09 8.15
C ILE A 38 -6.32 1.54 7.48
N THR A 39 -6.20 0.40 6.79
CA THR A 39 -7.28 -0.17 5.98
C THR A 39 -8.51 -0.59 6.80
N LEU A 40 -8.32 -0.91 8.07
CA LEU A 40 -9.38 -1.34 9.00
C LEU A 40 -9.97 -0.18 9.82
N ALA A 41 -9.46 1.05 9.67
CA ALA A 41 -10.05 2.21 10.33
C ALA A 41 -11.34 2.65 9.62
N PRO A 42 -12.40 2.98 10.37
CA PRO A 42 -13.63 3.50 9.79
C PRO A 42 -13.37 4.80 9.04
N PRO A 43 -14.15 5.11 7.98
CA PRO A 43 -14.02 6.35 7.25
C PRO A 43 -14.21 7.57 8.16
N MET A 44 -13.41 8.61 7.92
CA MET A 44 -13.55 9.90 8.60
C MET A 44 -14.78 10.67 8.12
N LEU A 45 -15.20 10.43 6.87
CA LEU A 45 -16.39 11.03 6.26
C LEU A 45 -17.39 9.92 5.93
N TYR A 46 -18.70 10.24 6.03
CA TYR A 46 -19.77 9.24 5.94
C TYR A 46 -19.75 8.42 4.63
N ASP A 47 -19.61 9.10 3.48
CA ASP A 47 -19.73 8.48 2.15
C ASP A 47 -18.41 8.37 1.37
N VAL A 48 -17.26 8.63 2.03
CA VAL A 48 -15.96 8.67 1.39
C VAL A 48 -14.97 7.84 2.17
N SER A 49 -14.36 6.84 1.55
CA SER A 49 -13.29 6.06 2.18
C SER A 49 -12.07 6.93 2.51
N ASN A 50 -11.30 6.55 3.53
CA ASN A 50 -10.05 7.24 3.88
C ASN A 50 -9.04 7.26 2.71
N ILE A 51 -9.10 6.27 1.83
CA ILE A 51 -8.25 6.17 0.64
C ILE A 51 -8.63 7.24 -0.38
N GLU A 52 -9.92 7.40 -0.69
CA GLU A 52 -10.40 8.45 -1.58
C GLU A 52 -10.10 9.83 -1.02
N LEU A 53 -10.28 9.99 0.29
CA LEU A 53 -9.97 11.24 1.00
C LEU A 53 -8.47 11.59 0.85
N ALA A 54 -7.57 10.67 1.11
CA ALA A 54 -6.12 10.88 0.95
C ALA A 54 -5.75 11.25 -0.50
N ALA A 55 -6.33 10.55 -1.48
CA ALA A 55 -6.12 10.84 -2.89
C ALA A 55 -6.63 12.24 -3.29
N ALA A 56 -7.80 12.65 -2.78
CA ALA A 56 -8.39 13.97 -3.02
C ALA A 56 -7.54 15.10 -2.41
N PHE A 57 -6.87 14.84 -1.28
CA PHE A 57 -5.93 15.78 -0.67
C PHE A 57 -4.52 15.75 -1.28
N GLY A 58 -4.31 15.05 -2.38
CA GLY A 58 -3.11 15.14 -3.20
C GLY A 58 -2.05 14.08 -2.91
N ALA A 59 -2.39 12.99 -2.23
CA ALA A 59 -1.47 11.86 -2.13
C ALA A 59 -1.22 11.25 -3.51
N ASP A 60 0.04 11.05 -3.88
CA ASP A 60 0.48 10.41 -5.12
C ASP A 60 0.68 8.89 -4.94
N ILE A 61 1.00 8.50 -3.73
CA ILE A 61 1.20 7.11 -3.32
C ILE A 61 0.32 6.84 -2.10
N LEU A 62 -0.48 5.80 -2.16
CA LEU A 62 -1.35 5.35 -1.08
C LEU A 62 -0.76 4.09 -0.45
N ILE A 63 -0.34 4.17 0.81
CA ILE A 63 0.26 3.07 1.55
C ILE A 63 -0.84 2.41 2.39
N LEU A 64 -1.20 1.18 2.06
CA LEU A 64 -2.20 0.40 2.78
C LEU A 64 -1.53 -0.27 3.99
N ASN A 65 -1.77 0.28 5.19
CA ASN A 65 -1.35 -0.33 6.43
C ASN A 65 -2.45 -1.23 6.99
N THR A 66 -2.09 -2.28 7.69
CA THR A 66 -2.96 -3.34 8.20
C THR A 66 -3.63 -4.21 7.13
N TYR A 67 -3.26 -4.06 5.86
CA TYR A 67 -3.77 -4.91 4.78
C TYR A 67 -3.27 -6.34 4.92
N ASP A 68 -4.20 -7.28 4.99
CA ASP A 68 -3.93 -8.71 5.10
C ASP A 68 -4.18 -9.38 3.74
N VAL A 69 -3.15 -9.95 3.12
CA VAL A 69 -3.27 -10.58 1.79
C VAL A 69 -4.05 -11.90 1.81
N ASP A 70 -4.24 -12.52 2.99
CA ASP A 70 -5.03 -13.74 3.13
C ASP A 70 -6.51 -13.43 3.40
N ASN A 71 -6.79 -12.25 3.97
CA ASN A 71 -8.14 -11.76 4.27
C ASN A 71 -8.26 -10.29 3.89
N PRO A 72 -8.22 -9.95 2.58
CA PRO A 72 -8.21 -8.57 2.13
C PRO A 72 -9.48 -7.84 2.55
N LYS A 73 -9.30 -6.70 3.22
CA LYS A 73 -10.38 -5.84 3.66
C LYS A 73 -9.93 -4.39 3.69
N ILE A 74 -10.76 -3.51 3.14
CA ILE A 74 -10.58 -2.06 3.20
C ILE A 74 -11.91 -1.43 3.58
N TYR A 75 -11.94 -0.77 4.71
CA TYR A 75 -13.16 -0.15 5.22
C TYR A 75 -13.67 0.94 4.27
N GLY A 76 -14.95 0.89 3.93
CA GLY A 76 -15.57 1.80 2.95
C GLY A 76 -15.37 1.42 1.48
N ILE A 77 -14.57 0.35 1.17
CA ILE A 77 -14.33 -0.11 -0.20
C ILE A 77 -14.84 -1.54 -0.43
N GLY A 78 -14.56 -2.46 0.50
CA GLY A 78 -15.03 -3.84 0.42
C GLY A 78 -14.07 -4.85 1.03
N GLU A 79 -14.39 -6.13 0.77
CA GLU A 79 -13.65 -7.30 1.24
C GLU A 79 -13.42 -8.28 0.09
N GLY A 80 -12.37 -9.11 0.18
CA GLY A 80 -12.03 -10.15 -0.79
C GLY A 80 -10.99 -9.72 -1.82
N GLU A 81 -10.81 -10.53 -2.86
CA GLU A 81 -9.77 -10.36 -3.87
C GLU A 81 -10.00 -9.11 -4.76
N GLY A 82 -8.92 -8.62 -5.35
CA GLY A 82 -8.97 -7.54 -6.35
C GLY A 82 -9.18 -6.14 -5.74
N LEU A 83 -8.98 -5.95 -4.44
CA LEU A 83 -9.12 -4.63 -3.82
C LEU A 83 -8.04 -3.65 -4.26
N ILE A 84 -6.80 -4.10 -4.46
CA ILE A 84 -5.70 -3.24 -4.91
C ILE A 84 -5.98 -2.67 -6.31
N PRO A 85 -6.32 -3.48 -7.34
CA PRO A 85 -6.74 -2.97 -8.62
C PRO A 85 -7.96 -2.04 -8.54
N LYS A 86 -8.93 -2.36 -7.68
CA LYS A 86 -10.11 -1.51 -7.46
C LYS A 86 -9.72 -0.13 -6.95
N VAL A 87 -8.91 -0.07 -5.89
CA VAL A 87 -8.40 1.20 -5.32
C VAL A 87 -7.60 1.99 -6.36
N LYS A 88 -6.72 1.32 -7.11
CA LYS A 88 -5.94 1.95 -8.18
C LYS A 88 -6.83 2.55 -9.27
N ASN A 89 -7.89 1.86 -9.66
CA ASN A 89 -8.86 2.35 -10.65
C ASN A 89 -9.66 3.55 -10.13
N MET A 90 -10.03 3.53 -8.85
CA MET A 90 -10.81 4.61 -8.21
C MET A 90 -10.00 5.89 -8.06
N THR A 91 -8.72 5.76 -7.67
CA THR A 91 -7.90 6.90 -7.26
C THR A 91 -6.93 7.39 -8.33
N GLY A 92 -6.53 6.52 -9.27
CA GLY A 92 -5.47 6.82 -10.23
C GLY A 92 -4.11 7.06 -9.58
N ARG A 93 -3.84 6.42 -8.43
CA ARG A 93 -2.61 6.57 -7.65
C ARG A 93 -1.79 5.28 -7.63
N LEU A 94 -0.50 5.39 -7.33
CA LEU A 94 0.32 4.22 -7.02
C LEU A 94 -0.10 3.64 -5.67
N ILE A 95 -0.16 2.31 -5.60
CA ILE A 95 -0.56 1.60 -4.38
C ILE A 95 0.64 0.87 -3.82
N ALA A 96 0.92 1.14 -2.55
CA ALA A 96 1.87 0.41 -1.74
C ALA A 96 1.16 -0.36 -0.63
N VAL A 97 1.72 -1.48 -0.18
CA VAL A 97 1.24 -2.21 0.99
C VAL A 97 2.35 -2.26 2.03
N ASN A 98 2.01 -1.89 3.26
CA ASN A 98 2.92 -2.03 4.39
C ASN A 98 2.88 -3.47 4.91
N MET A 99 4.07 -4.08 4.99
CA MET A 99 4.27 -5.42 5.55
C MET A 99 5.31 -5.37 6.66
N GLU A 100 5.16 -6.26 7.62
CA GLU A 100 6.01 -6.30 8.78
C GLU A 100 6.93 -7.54 8.73
N PRO A 101 8.25 -7.36 8.61
CA PRO A 101 9.18 -8.46 8.78
C PRO A 101 9.09 -8.95 10.23
N VAL A 102 8.87 -10.24 10.41
CA VAL A 102 8.75 -10.88 11.72
C VAL A 102 9.73 -12.03 11.79
N SER A 103 10.59 -12.04 12.82
CA SER A 103 11.44 -13.18 13.14
C SER A 103 10.83 -14.01 14.27
N SER A 104 10.82 -15.32 14.10
CA SER A 104 10.45 -16.27 15.17
C SER A 104 11.61 -16.53 16.14
N GLU A 105 12.84 -16.15 15.76
CA GLU A 105 14.07 -16.55 16.44
C GLU A 105 14.59 -15.48 17.42
N VAL A 106 13.98 -14.30 17.46
CA VAL A 106 14.42 -13.21 18.34
C VAL A 106 13.73 -13.35 19.71
N ASP A 107 14.51 -13.51 20.75
CA ASP A 107 14.06 -13.40 22.14
C ASP A 107 13.76 -11.94 22.45
N MET A 108 12.55 -11.68 22.91
CA MET A 108 12.08 -10.34 23.22
C MET A 108 11.87 -10.16 24.72
N VAL A 109 12.21 -9.00 25.23
CA VAL A 109 12.02 -8.63 26.64
C VAL A 109 10.53 -8.40 26.96
N GLU A 110 9.75 -8.00 25.94
CA GLU A 110 8.32 -7.74 26.06
C GLU A 110 7.49 -8.80 25.32
N GLU A 111 6.20 -8.87 25.66
CA GLU A 111 5.26 -9.81 25.03
C GLU A 111 5.14 -9.53 23.52
N LYS A 112 5.37 -10.56 22.72
CA LYS A 112 5.42 -10.45 21.25
C LYS A 112 4.02 -10.18 20.67
N ILE A 113 3.86 -9.08 19.97
CA ILE A 113 2.60 -8.77 19.27
C ILE A 113 2.44 -9.75 18.10
N ASN A 114 1.38 -10.55 18.14
CA ASN A 114 1.09 -11.51 17.09
C ASN A 114 0.48 -10.80 15.87
N ILE A 115 1.18 -10.84 14.73
CA ILE A 115 0.72 -10.31 13.44
C ILE A 115 0.19 -11.46 12.61
N SER A 116 -0.97 -11.27 11.98
CA SER A 116 -1.54 -12.27 11.07
C SER A 116 -0.55 -12.62 9.96
N LYS A 117 -0.58 -13.87 9.51
CA LYS A 117 0.37 -14.37 8.50
C LYS A 117 0.34 -13.56 7.22
N GLY A 118 -0.83 -13.13 6.77
CA GLY A 118 -1.01 -12.33 5.55
C GLY A 118 -0.48 -10.90 5.63
N ARG A 119 -0.06 -10.42 6.82
CA ARG A 119 0.56 -9.10 7.01
C ARG A 119 2.08 -9.17 7.15
N GLN A 120 2.64 -10.38 7.24
CA GLN A 120 4.07 -10.56 7.42
C GLN A 120 4.84 -10.34 6.11
N GLY A 121 6.01 -9.72 6.19
CA GLY A 121 6.92 -9.46 5.06
C GLY A 121 7.61 -10.74 4.56
N ARG A 122 6.82 -11.70 4.06
CA ARG A 122 7.27 -12.99 3.51
C ARG A 122 7.20 -12.97 2.00
N VAL A 123 8.06 -13.75 1.36
CA VAL A 123 8.12 -13.87 -0.11
C VAL A 123 6.76 -14.25 -0.69
N GLU A 124 6.06 -15.23 -0.09
CA GLU A 124 4.76 -15.71 -0.55
C GLU A 124 3.69 -14.61 -0.55
N ASN A 125 3.74 -13.72 0.45
CA ASN A 125 2.80 -12.59 0.54
C ASN A 125 3.14 -11.50 -0.48
N ILE A 126 4.45 -11.25 -0.70
CA ILE A 126 4.88 -10.30 -1.74
C ILE A 126 4.47 -10.81 -3.12
N GLU A 127 4.59 -12.11 -3.40
CA GLU A 127 4.12 -12.71 -4.65
C GLU A 127 2.60 -12.53 -4.86
N LYS A 128 1.79 -12.66 -3.80
CA LYS A 128 0.35 -12.36 -3.86
C LYS A 128 0.10 -10.90 -4.21
N LEU A 129 0.83 -9.96 -3.58
CA LEU A 129 0.72 -8.53 -3.90
C LEU A 129 1.12 -8.22 -5.34
N VAL A 130 2.17 -8.86 -5.87
CA VAL A 130 2.57 -8.72 -7.28
C VAL A 130 1.47 -9.19 -8.21
N LYS A 131 0.86 -10.35 -7.92
CA LYS A 131 -0.28 -10.88 -8.70
C LYS A 131 -1.48 -9.96 -8.66
N ASP A 132 -1.74 -9.30 -7.52
CA ASP A 132 -2.81 -8.32 -7.35
C ASP A 132 -2.43 -6.90 -7.84
N ASN A 133 -1.33 -6.80 -8.61
CA ASN A 133 -0.88 -5.57 -9.26
C ASN A 133 -0.58 -4.42 -8.28
N CYS A 134 -0.02 -4.74 -7.12
CA CYS A 134 0.56 -3.77 -6.19
C CYS A 134 1.81 -3.14 -6.80
N ASP A 135 2.02 -1.84 -6.59
CA ASP A 135 3.15 -1.13 -7.19
C ASP A 135 4.40 -1.19 -6.31
N MET A 136 4.23 -1.22 -4.99
CA MET A 136 5.33 -1.18 -4.02
C MET A 136 4.98 -1.95 -2.74
N VAL A 137 6.00 -2.45 -2.06
CA VAL A 137 5.90 -2.99 -0.71
C VAL A 137 6.78 -2.13 0.20
N VAL A 138 6.21 -1.70 1.32
CA VAL A 138 6.94 -1.04 2.40
C VAL A 138 7.20 -2.09 3.48
N LEU A 139 8.45 -2.24 3.89
CA LEU A 139 8.82 -3.11 5.00
C LEU A 139 9.10 -2.26 6.23
N THR A 140 8.23 -2.36 7.23
CA THR A 140 8.36 -1.60 8.47
C THR A 140 8.80 -2.53 9.60
N GLY A 141 10.05 -2.40 10.00
CA GLY A 141 10.58 -3.07 11.20
C GLY A 141 10.00 -2.42 12.45
N ASN A 142 9.44 -3.26 13.34
CA ASN A 142 8.94 -2.80 14.62
C ASN A 142 9.63 -3.62 15.73
N PRO A 143 10.33 -2.99 16.70
CA PRO A 143 11.05 -3.70 17.77
C PRO A 143 10.16 -4.66 18.58
N ALA A 144 8.86 -4.35 18.74
CA ALA A 144 7.91 -5.21 19.46
C ALA A 144 7.45 -6.44 18.66
N LYS A 145 7.95 -6.66 17.45
CA LYS A 145 7.46 -7.72 16.55
C LYS A 145 8.55 -8.69 16.06
N GLY A 146 9.78 -8.47 16.51
CA GLY A 146 10.95 -9.29 16.18
C GLY A 146 11.69 -8.90 14.92
#